data_30ed4df1f5da3cd0ba74b1facb97e486
#
_entry.id   30ed4df1f5da3cd0ba74b1facb97e486
#
_cell.length_a   1.000
_cell.length_b   1.000
_cell.length_c   1.000
_cell.angle_alpha   90.00
_cell.angle_beta   90.00
_cell.angle_gamma   90.00
#
_symmetry.space_group_name_H-M   'P 1'
#
loop_
_entity.id
_entity.type
_entity.pdbx_description
1 polymer ?
#
loop_
_entity_poly.entity_id
_entity_poly.type
_entity_poly.pdbx_seq_one_letter_code
_entity_poly.pdbx_strand_id
1 'polypeptide(L)'
;MDMKMPVDKGLDNTFNLLTEGYSFIQERSEALQSKVFETRLMGKKMVCMTGKDAVRLFYETDRFQREGAVPKRIQKTLFGQNGVQTLDGEKHKIRKLMFLSLMTESALNRLTAITTEQWRLKAQQWTGQENVVLFDETEEILCRVACLWAGVPLKESEVQSRAYDLGAMIDAIGGVGPRYQEGKMARERTESWISTIIEKFRDGAMEAKEDTAIHTIATHRDEAGRQLNTQIAAVELINILRPVVAVARFITFGALALHDYPMYKEKLKEGDAEFSEMFVQEVRRYYPFTPFLGAMVRYDFEWNGFHFKKGTTVLIDLHGVNHNPELWETPYEFRPERFKDRKKDLFDFVPQGGGDPKTGHRCPGEEATVKIMKASLHFLVNELKYDVPSNQDLSVDPIRIPTLPKSKFVIQNVSILE
;
A
#
# COMPACT_ATOMS: atom_id res chain seq x y z
N MET A 1 -11.53 -0.79 38.17
CA MET A 1 -12.31 -2.01 37.90
C MET A 1 -11.82 -2.57 36.57
N ASP A 2 -11.28 -3.79 36.58
CA ASP A 2 -10.93 -4.47 35.34
C ASP A 2 -12.17 -4.73 34.52
N MET A 3 -12.30 -4.05 33.40
CA MET A 3 -13.38 -4.33 32.46
C MET A 3 -13.03 -5.60 31.68
N LYS A 4 -13.96 -6.55 31.65
CA LYS A 4 -13.78 -7.73 30.81
C LYS A 4 -13.86 -7.29 29.34
N MET A 5 -12.82 -7.56 28.55
CA MET A 5 -12.82 -7.27 27.13
C MET A 5 -13.97 -8.02 26.44
N PRO A 6 -14.80 -7.33 25.64
CA PRO A 6 -15.84 -7.99 24.85
C PRO A 6 -15.23 -9.05 23.93
N VAL A 7 -15.93 -10.16 23.76
CA VAL A 7 -15.46 -11.28 22.94
C VAL A 7 -16.44 -11.50 21.79
N ASP A 8 -15.90 -11.50 20.57
CA ASP A 8 -16.64 -11.89 19.38
C ASP A 8 -17.04 -13.38 19.47
N LYS A 9 -18.30 -13.65 19.23
CA LYS A 9 -18.88 -15.00 19.34
C LYS A 9 -18.40 -15.86 18.15
N GLY A 10 -17.99 -17.08 18.42
CA GLY A 10 -17.53 -18.04 17.41
C GLY A 10 -16.29 -18.80 17.88
N LEU A 11 -16.12 -20.03 17.40
CA LEU A 11 -14.93 -20.84 17.69
C LEU A 11 -13.70 -20.32 16.94
N ASP A 12 -13.92 -19.89 15.70
CA ASP A 12 -12.90 -19.26 14.85
C ASP A 12 -13.60 -18.43 13.76
N ASN A 13 -13.26 -17.17 13.65
CA ASN A 13 -13.88 -16.19 12.75
C ASN A 13 -13.07 -15.98 11.45
N THR A 14 -12.16 -16.89 11.12
CA THR A 14 -11.34 -16.78 9.87
C THR A 14 -12.23 -16.82 8.63
N PHE A 15 -13.24 -17.66 8.61
CA PHE A 15 -14.20 -17.71 7.50
C PHE A 15 -14.99 -16.40 7.39
N ASN A 16 -15.44 -15.85 8.52
CA ASN A 16 -16.13 -14.56 8.54
C ASN A 16 -15.23 -13.43 8.00
N LEU A 17 -13.96 -13.39 8.38
CA LEU A 17 -13.01 -12.43 7.80
C LEU A 17 -12.91 -12.56 6.27
N LEU A 18 -12.94 -13.76 5.72
CA LEU A 18 -12.90 -14.00 4.28
C LEU A 18 -14.19 -13.62 3.55
N THR A 19 -15.34 -13.60 4.25
CA THR A 19 -16.65 -13.28 3.67
C THR A 19 -17.15 -11.87 3.97
N GLU A 20 -16.54 -11.17 4.90
CA GLU A 20 -16.88 -9.80 5.29
C GLU A 20 -15.81 -8.78 4.82
N GLY A 21 -14.57 -9.24 4.59
CA GLY A 21 -13.50 -8.43 4.01
C GLY A 21 -13.17 -7.19 4.84
N TYR A 22 -13.38 -6.01 4.25
CA TYR A 22 -13.00 -4.72 4.87
C TYR A 22 -13.90 -4.33 6.04
N SER A 23 -15.13 -4.79 6.12
CA SER A 23 -16.07 -4.45 7.20
C SER A 23 -15.88 -5.29 8.47
N PHE A 24 -15.08 -6.35 8.43
CA PHE A 24 -14.94 -7.35 9.50
C PHE A 24 -14.74 -6.76 10.91
N ILE A 25 -13.85 -5.80 11.09
CA ILE A 25 -13.60 -5.20 12.42
C ILE A 25 -14.67 -4.19 12.76
N GLN A 26 -15.10 -3.37 11.81
CA GLN A 26 -16.11 -2.33 12.02
C GLN A 26 -17.44 -2.92 12.48
N GLU A 27 -18.00 -3.91 11.76
CA GLU A 27 -19.28 -4.55 12.11
C GLU A 27 -19.27 -5.15 13.51
N ARG A 28 -18.16 -5.77 13.92
CA ARG A 28 -18.00 -6.31 15.27
C ARG A 28 -17.88 -5.24 16.34
N SER A 29 -17.14 -4.17 16.04
CA SER A 29 -17.02 -3.02 16.94
C SER A 29 -18.39 -2.40 17.22
N GLU A 30 -19.22 -2.27 16.19
CA GLU A 30 -20.60 -1.77 16.30
C GLU A 30 -21.51 -2.75 17.08
N ALA A 31 -21.49 -4.04 16.71
CA ALA A 31 -22.33 -5.06 17.35
C ALA A 31 -21.99 -5.27 18.85
N LEU A 32 -20.71 -5.13 19.21
CA LEU A 32 -20.22 -5.26 20.58
C LEU A 32 -20.24 -3.92 21.35
N GLN A 33 -20.58 -2.82 20.67
CA GLN A 33 -20.52 -1.45 21.22
C GLN A 33 -19.16 -1.15 21.88
N SER A 34 -18.08 -1.63 21.28
CA SER A 34 -16.73 -1.50 21.83
C SER A 34 -15.69 -1.30 20.73
N LYS A 35 -14.81 -0.30 20.92
CA LYS A 35 -13.68 -0.05 20.05
C LYS A 35 -12.52 -1.05 20.25
N VAL A 36 -12.64 -1.95 21.22
CA VAL A 36 -11.65 -3.01 21.53
C VAL A 36 -12.40 -4.31 21.84
N PHE A 37 -12.04 -5.38 21.16
CA PHE A 37 -12.64 -6.69 21.41
C PHE A 37 -11.68 -7.84 21.08
N GLU A 38 -11.92 -8.99 21.68
CA GLU A 38 -11.21 -10.23 21.36
C GLU A 38 -11.94 -11.01 20.29
N THR A 39 -11.20 -11.60 19.37
CA THR A 39 -11.69 -12.56 18.38
C THR A 39 -10.70 -13.71 18.21
N ARG A 40 -11.07 -14.75 17.48
CA ARG A 40 -10.16 -15.84 17.11
C ARG A 40 -10.05 -15.93 15.61
N LEU A 41 -8.82 -15.85 15.11
CA LEU A 41 -8.49 -15.97 13.68
C LEU A 41 -7.34 -16.95 13.49
N MET A 42 -7.49 -17.87 12.55
CA MET A 42 -6.49 -18.93 12.25
C MET A 42 -6.09 -19.72 13.50
N GLY A 43 -7.07 -20.06 14.35
CA GLY A 43 -6.87 -20.78 15.60
C GLY A 43 -6.25 -19.94 16.73
N LYS A 44 -5.89 -18.68 16.50
CA LYS A 44 -5.23 -17.81 17.50
C LYS A 44 -6.18 -16.75 18.04
N LYS A 45 -6.10 -16.52 19.34
CA LYS A 45 -6.75 -15.39 20.00
C LYS A 45 -6.05 -14.10 19.59
N MET A 46 -6.82 -13.11 19.16
CA MET A 46 -6.36 -11.79 18.76
C MET A 46 -7.23 -10.70 19.37
N VAL A 47 -6.71 -9.51 19.50
CA VAL A 47 -7.47 -8.31 19.90
C VAL A 47 -7.60 -7.42 18.66
N CYS A 48 -8.81 -7.00 18.35
CA CYS A 48 -9.10 -6.00 17.33
C CYS A 48 -9.35 -4.64 17.98
N MET A 49 -8.84 -3.58 17.34
CA MET A 49 -9.02 -2.20 17.81
C MET A 49 -9.39 -1.28 16.65
N THR A 50 -10.21 -0.26 16.93
CA THR A 50 -10.57 0.80 15.97
C THR A 50 -10.60 2.18 16.63
N GLY A 51 -10.57 3.24 15.84
CA GLY A 51 -10.61 4.63 16.29
C GLY A 51 -9.22 5.25 16.51
N LYS A 52 -9.18 6.59 16.55
CA LYS A 52 -7.95 7.39 16.60
C LYS A 52 -7.04 7.07 17.79
N ASP A 53 -7.62 6.92 18.99
CA ASP A 53 -6.82 6.65 20.20
C ASP A 53 -6.23 5.24 20.17
N ALA A 54 -6.95 4.28 19.58
CA ALA A 54 -6.44 2.94 19.35
C ALA A 54 -5.29 2.94 18.33
N VAL A 55 -5.37 3.76 17.26
CA VAL A 55 -4.23 3.94 16.34
C VAL A 55 -3.03 4.53 17.08
N ARG A 56 -3.23 5.56 17.92
CA ARG A 56 -2.13 6.15 18.71
C ARG A 56 -1.46 5.10 19.58
N LEU A 57 -2.23 4.35 20.34
CA LEU A 57 -1.73 3.26 21.17
C LEU A 57 -0.95 2.22 20.35
N PHE A 58 -1.50 1.78 19.21
CA PHE A 58 -0.89 0.74 18.36
C PHE A 58 0.50 1.11 17.83
N TYR A 59 0.79 2.40 17.72
CA TYR A 59 2.09 2.91 17.26
C TYR A 59 3.06 3.25 18.40
N GLU A 60 2.71 2.98 19.66
CA GLU A 60 3.64 3.05 20.79
C GLU A 60 4.61 1.84 20.76
N THR A 61 5.84 2.07 20.31
CA THR A 61 6.85 1.03 20.07
C THR A 61 7.42 0.37 21.33
N ASP A 62 7.21 0.95 22.50
CA ASP A 62 7.49 0.35 23.79
C ASP A 62 6.44 -0.71 24.18
N ARG A 63 5.17 -0.53 23.79
CA ARG A 63 4.08 -1.47 24.09
C ARG A 63 3.90 -2.54 23.01
N PHE A 64 4.19 -2.21 21.77
CA PHE A 64 3.97 -3.10 20.63
C PHE A 64 5.23 -3.34 19.80
N GLN A 65 5.34 -4.54 19.29
CA GLN A 65 6.40 -4.94 18.34
C GLN A 65 5.81 -5.50 17.04
N ARG A 66 6.60 -5.46 16.00
CA ARG A 66 6.29 -6.06 14.70
C ARG A 66 6.94 -7.45 14.54
N GLU A 67 8.02 -7.70 15.26
CA GLU A 67 8.64 -9.03 15.29
C GLU A 67 7.63 -10.08 15.78
N GLY A 68 7.42 -11.12 14.98
CA GLY A 68 6.45 -12.17 15.26
C GLY A 68 4.99 -11.83 14.98
N ALA A 69 4.64 -10.57 14.70
CA ALA A 69 3.26 -10.15 14.47
C ALA A 69 2.77 -10.47 13.04
N VAL A 70 3.64 -10.33 12.04
CA VAL A 70 3.29 -10.56 10.64
C VAL A 70 3.22 -12.07 10.36
N PRO A 71 2.07 -12.61 9.91
CA PRO A 71 1.96 -14.02 9.58
C PRO A 71 2.98 -14.45 8.53
N LYS A 72 3.57 -15.64 8.68
CA LYS A 72 4.56 -16.18 7.72
C LYS A 72 4.03 -16.21 6.28
N ARG A 73 2.72 -16.43 6.10
CA ARG A 73 2.11 -16.39 4.77
C ARG A 73 2.24 -15.02 4.08
N ILE A 74 2.07 -13.94 4.83
CA ILE A 74 2.22 -12.55 4.32
C ILE A 74 3.70 -12.23 4.07
N GLN A 75 4.61 -12.72 4.91
CA GLN A 75 6.04 -12.58 4.64
C GLN A 75 6.45 -13.30 3.35
N LYS A 76 5.94 -14.51 3.10
CA LYS A 76 6.27 -15.31 1.91
C LYS A 76 5.70 -14.78 0.60
N THR A 77 4.74 -13.86 0.65
CA THR A 77 4.15 -13.23 -0.54
C THR A 77 4.53 -11.76 -0.63
N LEU A 78 4.18 -10.97 0.37
CA LEU A 78 4.21 -9.51 0.29
C LEU A 78 5.53 -8.89 0.76
N PHE A 79 5.90 -9.10 2.04
CA PHE A 79 6.98 -8.33 2.68
C PHE A 79 8.38 -8.93 2.49
N GLY A 80 8.49 -10.22 2.20
CA GLY A 80 9.73 -10.98 2.29
C GLY A 80 10.07 -11.37 3.73
N GLN A 81 10.93 -12.35 3.87
CA GLN A 81 11.42 -12.78 5.18
C GLN A 81 12.52 -11.83 5.66
N ASN A 82 12.47 -11.45 6.93
CA ASN A 82 13.42 -10.52 7.57
C ASN A 82 13.45 -9.11 6.95
N GLY A 83 12.38 -8.72 6.24
CA GLY A 83 12.20 -7.37 5.74
C GLY A 83 11.90 -6.36 6.86
N VAL A 84 12.08 -5.08 6.57
CA VAL A 84 11.94 -3.96 7.53
C VAL A 84 10.60 -3.99 8.30
N GLN A 85 9.54 -4.49 7.70
CA GLN A 85 8.21 -4.57 8.32
C GLN A 85 8.12 -5.57 9.49
N THR A 86 9.14 -6.42 9.65
CA THR A 86 9.21 -7.44 10.69
C THR A 86 10.26 -7.15 11.76
N LEU A 87 10.89 -5.98 11.69
CA LEU A 87 11.96 -5.55 12.59
C LEU A 87 11.44 -4.57 13.64
N ASP A 88 12.15 -4.49 14.75
CA ASP A 88 11.91 -3.53 15.83
C ASP A 88 13.23 -2.91 16.33
N GLY A 89 13.13 -1.88 17.19
CA GLY A 89 14.27 -1.26 17.86
C GLY A 89 15.30 -0.69 16.89
N GLU A 90 16.56 -0.81 17.20
CA GLU A 90 17.66 -0.22 16.42
C GLU A 90 17.77 -0.83 15.01
N LYS A 91 17.51 -2.14 14.86
CA LYS A 91 17.47 -2.80 13.54
C LYS A 91 16.44 -2.19 12.62
N HIS A 92 15.23 -1.95 13.12
CA HIS A 92 14.18 -1.27 12.37
C HIS A 92 14.60 0.16 12.02
N LYS A 93 15.12 0.91 12.98
CA LYS A 93 15.49 2.32 12.80
C LYS A 93 16.56 2.48 11.71
N ILE A 94 17.65 1.71 11.76
CA ILE A 94 18.71 1.76 10.74
C ILE A 94 18.16 1.39 9.36
N ARG A 95 17.35 0.32 9.27
CA ARG A 95 16.74 -0.09 8.02
C ARG A 95 15.74 0.94 7.50
N LYS A 96 14.96 1.56 8.39
CA LYS A 96 14.02 2.64 8.06
C LYS A 96 14.73 3.87 7.52
N LEU A 97 15.85 4.28 8.13
CA LEU A 97 16.66 5.40 7.66
C LEU A 97 17.18 5.18 6.24
N MET A 98 17.55 3.95 5.87
CA MET A 98 17.91 3.59 4.50
C MET A 98 16.77 3.90 3.51
N PHE A 99 15.52 3.55 3.84
CA PHE A 99 14.38 3.89 2.98
C PHE A 99 14.13 5.40 2.92
N LEU A 100 14.23 6.08 4.06
CA LEU A 100 14.02 7.54 4.13
C LEU A 100 15.07 8.31 3.35
N SER A 101 16.31 7.83 3.25
CA SER A 101 17.36 8.47 2.44
C SER A 101 17.05 8.48 0.94
N LEU A 102 16.17 7.60 0.49
CA LEU A 102 15.68 7.54 -0.90
C LEU A 102 14.48 8.47 -1.15
N MET A 103 13.86 9.03 -0.11
CA MET A 103 12.65 9.87 -0.19
C MET A 103 13.00 11.37 -0.12
N THR A 104 14.12 11.78 -0.70
CA THR A 104 14.48 13.19 -0.81
C THR A 104 13.60 13.91 -1.83
N GLU A 105 13.45 15.22 -1.70
CA GLU A 105 12.68 16.03 -2.64
C GLU A 105 13.18 15.84 -4.09
N SER A 106 14.49 15.85 -4.31
CA SER A 106 15.10 15.61 -5.63
C SER A 106 14.74 14.22 -6.19
N ALA A 107 14.83 13.17 -5.37
CA ALA A 107 14.48 11.81 -5.78
C ALA A 107 12.98 11.67 -6.11
N LEU A 108 12.11 12.33 -5.34
CA LEU A 108 10.67 12.34 -5.57
C LEU A 108 10.30 13.16 -6.81
N ASN A 109 10.99 14.26 -7.10
CA ASN A 109 10.80 15.02 -8.33
C ASN A 109 11.24 14.21 -9.56
N ARG A 110 12.35 13.47 -9.45
CA ARG A 110 12.78 12.52 -10.49
C ARG A 110 11.75 11.40 -10.70
N LEU A 111 11.17 10.86 -9.62
CA LEU A 111 10.09 9.87 -9.69
C LEU A 111 8.87 10.41 -10.45
N THR A 112 8.47 11.66 -10.17
CA THR A 112 7.36 12.34 -10.87
C THR A 112 7.63 12.49 -12.35
N ALA A 113 8.83 12.95 -12.72
CA ALA A 113 9.22 13.13 -14.13
C ALA A 113 9.24 11.80 -14.89
N ILE A 114 9.83 10.75 -14.32
CA ILE A 114 9.82 9.39 -14.89
C ILE A 114 8.37 8.90 -15.06
N THR A 115 7.51 9.11 -14.06
CA THR A 115 6.10 8.70 -14.12
C THR A 115 5.39 9.34 -15.30
N THR A 116 5.49 10.67 -15.45
CA THR A 116 4.87 11.40 -16.57
C THR A 116 5.39 10.91 -17.93
N GLU A 117 6.70 10.71 -18.04
CA GLU A 117 7.32 10.21 -19.28
C GLU A 117 6.80 8.82 -19.65
N GLN A 118 6.75 7.89 -18.68
CA GLN A 118 6.30 6.53 -18.95
C GLN A 118 4.81 6.45 -19.32
N TRP A 119 3.97 7.32 -18.76
CA TRP A 119 2.58 7.47 -19.20
C TRP A 119 2.50 7.91 -20.66
N ARG A 120 3.24 8.93 -21.08
CA ARG A 120 3.28 9.42 -22.46
C ARG A 120 3.76 8.35 -23.45
N LEU A 121 4.84 7.64 -23.12
CA LEU A 121 5.37 6.58 -23.97
C LEU A 121 4.38 5.42 -24.13
N LYS A 122 3.70 5.02 -23.06
CA LYS A 122 2.76 3.91 -23.11
C LYS A 122 1.46 4.28 -23.81
N ALA A 123 0.95 5.49 -23.61
CA ALA A 123 -0.27 5.96 -24.24
C ALA A 123 -0.17 6.03 -25.77
N GLN A 124 1.02 6.26 -26.34
CA GLN A 124 1.25 6.19 -27.78
C GLN A 124 0.89 4.81 -28.37
N GLN A 125 1.03 3.74 -27.57
CA GLN A 125 0.73 2.38 -27.98
C GLN A 125 -0.77 2.08 -27.95
N TRP A 126 -1.60 2.90 -27.29
CA TRP A 126 -3.03 2.67 -27.14
C TRP A 126 -3.87 3.20 -28.30
N THR A 127 -3.30 4.11 -29.10
CA THR A 127 -3.99 4.66 -30.29
C THR A 127 -4.35 3.54 -31.25
N GLY A 128 -5.65 3.41 -31.57
CA GLY A 128 -6.17 2.37 -32.46
C GLY A 128 -6.44 1.02 -31.76
N GLN A 129 -6.16 0.88 -30.46
CA GLN A 129 -6.63 -0.28 -29.71
C GLN A 129 -8.12 -0.15 -29.39
N GLU A 130 -8.87 -1.25 -29.52
CA GLU A 130 -10.30 -1.28 -29.22
C GLU A 130 -10.56 -1.09 -27.71
N ASN A 131 -9.80 -1.78 -26.88
CA ASN A 131 -9.95 -1.76 -25.43
C ASN A 131 -8.56 -1.65 -24.76
N VAL A 132 -8.47 -0.78 -23.75
CA VAL A 132 -7.31 -0.63 -22.88
C VAL A 132 -7.76 -0.90 -21.45
N VAL A 133 -7.23 -1.92 -20.81
CA VAL A 133 -7.51 -2.25 -19.40
C VAL A 133 -6.58 -1.41 -18.52
N LEU A 134 -7.11 -0.29 -18.02
CA LEU A 134 -6.30 0.75 -17.38
C LEU A 134 -5.43 0.22 -16.22
N PHE A 135 -5.97 -0.68 -15.39
CA PHE A 135 -5.21 -1.24 -14.28
C PHE A 135 -3.99 -2.04 -14.75
N ASP A 136 -4.14 -2.93 -15.72
CA ASP A 136 -3.06 -3.79 -16.20
C ASP A 136 -1.97 -2.94 -16.88
N GLU A 137 -2.36 -1.97 -17.69
CA GLU A 137 -1.46 -1.01 -18.31
C GLU A 137 -0.71 -0.14 -17.28
N THR A 138 -1.42 0.27 -16.22
CA THR A 138 -0.82 1.06 -15.14
C THR A 138 0.20 0.24 -14.34
N GLU A 139 -0.04 -1.06 -14.09
CA GLU A 139 0.96 -1.93 -13.47
C GLU A 139 2.24 -2.03 -14.31
N GLU A 140 2.13 -2.13 -15.65
CA GLU A 140 3.31 -2.12 -16.54
C GLU A 140 4.03 -0.76 -16.53
N ILE A 141 3.30 0.35 -16.61
CA ILE A 141 3.86 1.70 -16.51
C ILE A 141 4.65 1.84 -15.20
N LEU A 142 4.01 1.49 -14.07
CA LEU A 142 4.63 1.65 -12.76
C LEU A 142 5.76 0.65 -12.51
N CYS A 143 5.78 -0.51 -13.16
CA CYS A 143 6.92 -1.41 -13.15
C CYS A 143 8.15 -0.76 -13.81
N ARG A 144 7.98 -0.12 -14.97
CA ARG A 144 9.06 0.67 -15.62
C ARG A 144 9.50 1.83 -14.73
N VAL A 145 8.56 2.59 -14.20
CA VAL A 145 8.82 3.71 -13.28
C VAL A 145 9.64 3.25 -12.08
N ALA A 146 9.23 2.16 -11.42
CA ALA A 146 9.91 1.61 -10.26
C ALA A 146 11.35 1.21 -10.58
N CYS A 147 11.56 0.48 -11.68
CA CYS A 147 12.89 0.02 -12.09
C CYS A 147 13.79 1.17 -12.50
N LEU A 148 13.31 2.13 -13.29
CA LEU A 148 14.07 3.31 -13.70
C LEU A 148 14.45 4.18 -12.49
N TRP A 149 13.53 4.43 -11.60
CA TRP A 149 13.78 5.22 -10.39
C TRP A 149 14.75 4.54 -9.43
N ALA A 150 14.60 3.21 -9.24
CA ALA A 150 15.45 2.42 -8.37
C ALA A 150 16.83 2.09 -8.96
N GLY A 151 17.06 2.33 -10.25
CA GLY A 151 18.30 1.96 -10.96
C GLY A 151 18.39 0.45 -11.26
N VAL A 152 17.26 -0.24 -11.35
CA VAL A 152 17.16 -1.68 -11.64
C VAL A 152 17.04 -1.89 -13.15
N PRO A 153 17.95 -2.64 -13.79
CA PRO A 153 17.82 -2.98 -15.20
C PRO A 153 16.55 -3.80 -15.49
N LEU A 154 15.79 -3.35 -16.46
CA LEU A 154 14.57 -4.01 -16.91
C LEU A 154 14.56 -4.07 -18.44
N LYS A 155 14.51 -5.27 -19.03
CA LYS A 155 14.36 -5.44 -20.47
C LYS A 155 12.91 -5.23 -20.86
N GLU A 156 12.65 -4.61 -22.01
CA GLU A 156 11.29 -4.39 -22.50
C GLU A 156 10.49 -5.68 -22.62
N SER A 157 11.14 -6.77 -23.08
CA SER A 157 10.52 -8.10 -23.19
C SER A 157 10.14 -8.76 -21.84
N GLU A 158 10.65 -8.20 -20.71
CA GLU A 158 10.37 -8.73 -19.37
C GLU A 158 9.34 -7.87 -18.61
N VAL A 159 8.98 -6.69 -19.11
CA VAL A 159 8.12 -5.74 -18.39
C VAL A 159 6.81 -6.38 -17.94
N GLN A 160 6.08 -7.00 -18.85
CA GLN A 160 4.79 -7.62 -18.56
C GLN A 160 4.90 -8.69 -17.47
N SER A 161 5.91 -9.58 -17.56
CA SER A 161 6.11 -10.64 -16.58
C SER A 161 6.53 -10.10 -15.20
N ARG A 162 7.36 -9.05 -15.15
CA ARG A 162 7.78 -8.43 -13.90
C ARG A 162 6.66 -7.61 -13.25
N ALA A 163 5.88 -6.88 -14.05
CA ALA A 163 4.67 -6.19 -13.57
C ALA A 163 3.67 -7.19 -12.98
N TYR A 164 3.40 -8.30 -13.69
CA TYR A 164 2.56 -9.38 -13.20
C TYR A 164 3.07 -9.96 -11.87
N ASP A 165 4.36 -10.29 -11.74
CA ASP A 165 4.93 -10.83 -10.51
C ASP A 165 4.79 -9.84 -9.34
N LEU A 166 5.08 -8.55 -9.55
CA LEU A 166 4.93 -7.51 -8.53
C LEU A 166 3.45 -7.32 -8.13
N GLY A 167 2.53 -7.35 -9.10
CA GLY A 167 1.09 -7.30 -8.87
C GLY A 167 0.54 -8.52 -8.13
N ALA A 168 0.96 -9.74 -8.52
CA ALA A 168 0.53 -10.99 -7.89
C ALA A 168 0.93 -11.08 -6.41
N MET A 169 2.11 -10.57 -6.04
CA MET A 169 2.50 -10.48 -4.63
C MET A 169 1.53 -9.62 -3.80
N ILE A 170 1.04 -8.53 -4.37
CA ILE A 170 0.08 -7.63 -3.71
C ILE A 170 -1.29 -8.31 -3.66
N ASP A 171 -1.72 -8.91 -4.76
CA ASP A 171 -3.01 -9.58 -4.86
C ASP A 171 -3.16 -10.75 -3.88
N ALA A 172 -2.06 -11.39 -3.51
CA ALA A 172 -2.01 -12.51 -2.58
C ALA A 172 -2.31 -12.15 -1.11
N ILE A 173 -2.42 -10.87 -0.73
CA ILE A 173 -2.60 -10.43 0.68
C ILE A 173 -3.80 -11.13 1.32
N GLY A 174 -4.97 -11.05 0.71
CA GLY A 174 -6.19 -11.75 1.15
C GLY A 174 -6.45 -13.05 0.39
N GLY A 175 -5.50 -13.49 -0.45
CA GLY A 175 -5.65 -14.65 -1.32
C GLY A 175 -5.64 -15.97 -0.55
N VAL A 176 -6.44 -16.94 -1.02
CA VAL A 176 -6.40 -18.34 -0.62
C VAL A 176 -6.28 -19.22 -1.85
N GLY A 177 -5.84 -20.48 -1.67
CA GLY A 177 -5.70 -21.43 -2.78
C GLY A 177 -4.76 -20.94 -3.89
N PRO A 178 -5.16 -21.01 -5.17
CA PRO A 178 -4.32 -20.65 -6.32
C PRO A 178 -3.79 -19.24 -6.26
N ARG A 179 -4.61 -18.26 -5.83
CA ARG A 179 -4.22 -16.85 -5.72
C ARG A 179 -3.07 -16.64 -4.72
N TYR A 180 -3.07 -17.34 -3.60
CA TYR A 180 -1.97 -17.31 -2.64
C TYR A 180 -0.71 -18.00 -3.21
N GLN A 181 -0.86 -19.14 -3.86
CA GLN A 181 0.26 -19.88 -4.45
C GLN A 181 0.96 -19.07 -5.54
N GLU A 182 0.19 -18.39 -6.40
CA GLU A 182 0.75 -17.52 -7.43
C GLU A 182 1.57 -16.38 -6.82
N GLY A 183 1.04 -15.66 -5.80
CA GLY A 183 1.80 -14.62 -5.13
C GLY A 183 3.09 -15.13 -4.46
N LYS A 184 3.10 -16.37 -3.97
CA LYS A 184 4.29 -17.00 -3.42
C LYS A 184 5.31 -17.30 -4.53
N MET A 185 4.91 -17.90 -5.65
CA MET A 185 5.78 -18.17 -6.79
C MET A 185 6.32 -16.87 -7.42
N ALA A 186 5.48 -15.85 -7.55
CA ALA A 186 5.87 -14.52 -8.02
C ALA A 186 6.95 -13.91 -7.12
N ARG A 187 6.81 -14.06 -5.80
CA ARG A 187 7.82 -13.63 -4.84
C ARG A 187 9.14 -14.36 -5.03
N GLU A 188 9.13 -15.67 -5.19
CA GLU A 188 10.32 -16.48 -5.39
C GLU A 188 11.04 -16.10 -6.71
N ARG A 189 10.30 -15.93 -7.80
CA ARG A 189 10.85 -15.45 -9.10
C ARG A 189 11.48 -14.06 -8.98
N THR A 190 10.79 -13.15 -8.29
CA THR A 190 11.28 -11.77 -8.13
C THR A 190 12.49 -11.70 -7.20
N GLU A 191 12.52 -12.45 -6.09
CA GLU A 191 13.70 -12.50 -5.22
C GLU A 191 14.92 -13.06 -5.97
N SER A 192 14.76 -14.10 -6.79
CA SER A 192 15.83 -14.67 -7.62
C SER A 192 16.36 -13.63 -8.63
N TRP A 193 15.45 -12.93 -9.33
CA TRP A 193 15.82 -11.87 -10.28
C TRP A 193 16.60 -10.74 -9.61
N ILE A 194 16.09 -10.20 -8.51
CA ILE A 194 16.71 -9.07 -7.81
C ILE A 194 18.01 -9.48 -7.11
N SER A 195 18.10 -10.72 -6.56
CA SER A 195 19.35 -11.24 -6.00
C SER A 195 20.47 -11.25 -7.03
N THR A 196 20.19 -11.71 -8.26
CA THR A 196 21.15 -11.71 -9.36
C THR A 196 21.64 -10.28 -9.70
N ILE A 197 20.74 -9.28 -9.63
CA ILE A 197 21.10 -7.88 -9.89
C ILE A 197 21.97 -7.31 -8.76
N ILE A 198 21.62 -7.61 -7.49
CA ILE A 198 22.43 -7.21 -6.32
C ILE A 198 23.86 -7.80 -6.40
N GLU A 199 23.97 -9.08 -6.79
CA GLU A 199 25.27 -9.75 -6.95
C GLU A 199 26.09 -9.08 -8.06
N LYS A 200 25.53 -8.89 -9.26
CA LYS A 200 26.21 -8.20 -10.36
C LYS A 200 26.71 -6.80 -9.99
N PHE A 201 25.90 -6.06 -9.21
CA PHE A 201 26.32 -4.74 -8.72
C PHE A 201 27.51 -4.87 -7.74
N ARG A 202 27.44 -5.79 -6.78
CA ARG A 202 28.49 -6.00 -5.77
C ARG A 202 29.80 -6.52 -6.36
N ASP A 203 29.73 -7.34 -7.41
CA ASP A 203 30.88 -7.87 -8.13
C ASP A 203 31.49 -6.91 -9.15
N GLY A 204 30.91 -5.69 -9.27
CA GLY A 204 31.36 -4.67 -10.23
C GLY A 204 31.01 -4.97 -11.69
N ALA A 205 30.20 -6.00 -11.95
CA ALA A 205 29.69 -6.33 -13.29
C ALA A 205 28.54 -5.40 -13.77
N MET A 206 28.06 -4.54 -12.88
CA MET A 206 27.02 -3.55 -13.14
C MET A 206 27.31 -2.29 -12.32
N GLU A 207 27.14 -1.14 -12.95
CA GLU A 207 27.20 0.16 -12.28
C GLU A 207 25.79 0.71 -12.02
N ALA A 208 25.63 1.49 -10.96
CA ALA A 208 24.41 2.23 -10.66
C ALA A 208 24.77 3.58 -10.02
N LYS A 209 23.96 4.60 -10.28
CA LYS A 209 24.14 5.92 -9.67
C LYS A 209 23.95 5.85 -8.16
N GLU A 210 24.73 6.60 -7.40
CA GLU A 210 24.71 6.62 -5.94
C GLU A 210 23.34 7.01 -5.34
N ASP A 211 22.56 7.83 -6.06
CA ASP A 211 21.24 8.30 -5.66
C ASP A 211 20.09 7.29 -5.96
N THR A 212 20.43 6.05 -6.35
CA THR A 212 19.47 5.00 -6.67
C THR A 212 19.26 4.01 -5.51
N ALA A 213 18.09 3.38 -5.50
CA ALA A 213 17.77 2.39 -4.47
C ALA A 213 18.69 1.16 -4.53
N ILE A 214 19.08 0.71 -5.72
CA ILE A 214 19.99 -0.44 -5.83
C ILE A 214 21.33 -0.15 -5.21
N HIS A 215 21.93 1.04 -5.48
CA HIS A 215 23.21 1.43 -4.87
C HIS A 215 23.08 1.48 -3.34
N THR A 216 22.09 2.24 -2.84
CA THR A 216 21.86 2.43 -1.41
C THR A 216 21.66 1.10 -0.68
N ILE A 217 20.81 0.20 -1.22
CA ILE A 217 20.47 -1.06 -0.56
C ILE A 217 21.59 -2.09 -0.67
N ALA A 218 22.23 -2.20 -1.84
CA ALA A 218 23.32 -3.17 -2.06
C ALA A 218 24.57 -2.86 -1.21
N THR A 219 24.82 -1.58 -0.88
CA THR A 219 25.94 -1.14 -0.04
C THR A 219 25.58 -0.98 1.43
N HIS A 220 24.29 -1.04 1.78
CA HIS A 220 23.81 -0.81 3.14
C HIS A 220 24.44 -1.77 4.16
N ARG A 221 24.71 -1.23 5.37
CA ARG A 221 25.26 -1.98 6.49
C ARG A 221 24.27 -2.02 7.65
N ASP A 222 24.19 -3.17 8.31
CA ASP A 222 23.36 -3.38 9.50
C ASP A 222 23.95 -2.68 10.76
N GLU A 223 23.30 -2.85 11.90
CA GLU A 223 23.72 -2.28 13.19
C GLU A 223 25.09 -2.78 13.67
N ALA A 224 25.57 -3.89 13.14
CA ALA A 224 26.90 -4.42 13.41
C ALA A 224 27.95 -4.00 12.36
N GLY A 225 27.60 -3.09 11.44
CA GLY A 225 28.47 -2.64 10.35
C GLY A 225 28.66 -3.66 9.22
N ARG A 226 27.91 -4.76 9.21
CA ARG A 226 28.01 -5.82 8.20
C ARG A 226 27.09 -5.49 7.03
N GLN A 227 27.56 -5.74 5.81
CA GLN A 227 26.74 -5.62 4.64
C GLN A 227 25.55 -6.60 4.70
N LEU A 228 24.36 -6.17 4.28
CA LEU A 228 23.20 -7.06 4.19
C LEU A 228 23.53 -8.28 3.32
N ASN A 229 23.09 -9.46 3.71
CA ASN A 229 23.19 -10.60 2.78
C ASN A 229 22.33 -10.35 1.54
N THR A 230 22.64 -11.04 0.43
CA THR A 230 22.00 -10.82 -0.87
C THR A 230 20.48 -10.98 -0.80
N GLN A 231 19.99 -12.01 -0.08
CA GLN A 231 18.56 -12.25 0.05
C GLN A 231 17.85 -11.11 0.78
N ILE A 232 18.38 -10.59 1.89
CA ILE A 232 17.78 -9.46 2.60
C ILE A 232 17.84 -8.19 1.75
N ALA A 233 18.96 -7.94 1.06
CA ALA A 233 19.07 -6.80 0.15
C ALA A 233 18.03 -6.89 -0.99
N ALA A 234 17.82 -8.08 -1.56
CA ALA A 234 16.78 -8.31 -2.55
C ALA A 234 15.38 -8.08 -1.99
N VAL A 235 15.08 -8.58 -0.79
CA VAL A 235 13.81 -8.30 -0.09
C VAL A 235 13.56 -6.80 0.03
N GLU A 236 14.55 -6.03 0.45
CA GLU A 236 14.38 -4.59 0.65
C GLU A 236 14.27 -3.81 -0.67
N LEU A 237 14.98 -4.23 -1.71
CA LEU A 237 14.82 -3.61 -3.03
C LEU A 237 13.42 -3.90 -3.61
N ILE A 238 12.89 -5.12 -3.43
CA ILE A 238 11.51 -5.43 -3.78
C ILE A 238 10.51 -4.60 -2.94
N ASN A 239 10.83 -4.28 -1.70
CA ASN A 239 10.03 -3.40 -0.85
C ASN A 239 10.06 -1.92 -1.31
N ILE A 240 10.89 -1.56 -2.31
CA ILE A 240 10.80 -0.32 -3.09
C ILE A 240 9.97 -0.54 -4.37
N LEU A 241 10.27 -1.57 -5.16
CA LEU A 241 9.64 -1.78 -6.48
C LEU A 241 8.15 -2.09 -6.36
N ARG A 242 7.79 -3.07 -5.52
CA ARG A 242 6.42 -3.55 -5.36
C ARG A 242 5.44 -2.47 -4.89
N PRO A 243 5.75 -1.63 -3.87
CA PRO A 243 4.85 -0.57 -3.45
C PRO A 243 4.58 0.48 -4.53
N VAL A 244 5.54 0.78 -5.40
CA VAL A 244 5.33 1.68 -6.55
C VAL A 244 4.28 1.07 -7.50
N VAL A 245 4.40 -0.21 -7.84
CA VAL A 245 3.40 -0.90 -8.67
C VAL A 245 2.03 -0.96 -7.98
N ALA A 246 2.00 -1.11 -6.65
CA ALA A 246 0.74 -1.13 -5.89
C ALA A 246 -0.09 0.15 -6.04
N VAL A 247 0.53 1.29 -6.37
CA VAL A 247 -0.16 2.58 -6.59
C VAL A 247 -1.14 2.50 -7.77
N ALA A 248 -0.97 1.54 -8.69
CA ALA A 248 -1.90 1.28 -9.79
C ALA A 248 -3.36 1.14 -9.31
N ARG A 249 -3.58 0.57 -8.13
CA ARG A 249 -4.92 0.46 -7.53
C ARG A 249 -5.51 1.83 -7.22
N PHE A 250 -4.74 2.71 -6.60
CA PHE A 250 -5.22 4.07 -6.30
C PHE A 250 -5.44 4.89 -7.56
N ILE A 251 -4.60 4.72 -8.60
CA ILE A 251 -4.80 5.40 -9.89
C ILE A 251 -6.09 4.92 -10.56
N THR A 252 -6.34 3.61 -10.57
CA THR A 252 -7.58 3.03 -11.09
C THR A 252 -8.81 3.52 -10.33
N PHE A 253 -8.74 3.59 -9.01
CA PHE A 253 -9.79 4.18 -8.19
C PHE A 253 -9.95 5.69 -8.42
N GLY A 254 -8.86 6.41 -8.68
CA GLY A 254 -8.92 7.80 -9.08
C GLY A 254 -9.64 8.00 -10.42
N ALA A 255 -9.37 7.13 -11.40
CA ALA A 255 -10.08 7.12 -12.67
C ALA A 255 -11.58 6.78 -12.51
N LEU A 256 -11.91 5.81 -11.64
CA LEU A 256 -13.30 5.50 -11.27
C LEU A 256 -13.98 6.71 -10.62
N ALA A 257 -13.32 7.37 -9.66
CA ALA A 257 -13.88 8.57 -9.04
C ALA A 257 -14.14 9.70 -10.04
N LEU A 258 -13.26 9.88 -11.02
CA LEU A 258 -13.46 10.87 -12.10
C LEU A 258 -14.61 10.51 -13.04
N HIS A 259 -14.91 9.22 -13.19
CA HIS A 259 -16.07 8.74 -13.93
C HIS A 259 -17.37 8.96 -13.16
N ASP A 260 -17.39 8.59 -11.88
CA ASP A 260 -18.58 8.70 -11.01
C ASP A 260 -18.90 10.15 -10.63
N TYR A 261 -17.88 11.02 -10.55
CA TYR A 261 -17.97 12.43 -10.16
C TYR A 261 -17.32 13.35 -11.21
N PRO A 262 -17.90 13.49 -12.40
CA PRO A 262 -17.27 14.21 -13.54
C PRO A 262 -16.97 15.68 -13.26
N MET A 263 -17.65 16.34 -12.28
CA MET A 263 -17.35 17.69 -11.86
C MET A 263 -15.91 17.85 -11.32
N TYR A 264 -15.33 16.82 -10.75
CA TYR A 264 -13.96 16.87 -10.26
C TYR A 264 -12.91 16.78 -11.37
N LYS A 265 -13.27 16.20 -12.53
CA LYS A 265 -12.41 16.20 -13.71
C LYS A 265 -12.16 17.62 -14.21
N GLU A 266 -13.21 18.45 -14.26
CA GLU A 266 -13.06 19.85 -14.69
C GLU A 266 -12.21 20.67 -13.70
N LYS A 267 -12.40 20.48 -12.38
CA LYS A 267 -11.56 21.13 -11.37
C LYS A 267 -10.08 20.73 -11.47
N LEU A 268 -9.78 19.47 -11.80
CA LEU A 268 -8.40 19.01 -12.00
C LEU A 268 -7.77 19.56 -13.28
N LYS A 269 -8.57 19.84 -14.34
CA LYS A 269 -8.11 20.50 -15.58
C LYS A 269 -7.67 21.94 -15.34
N GLU A 270 -8.29 22.63 -14.40
CA GLU A 270 -7.91 24.00 -14.01
C GLU A 270 -6.50 24.10 -13.43
N GLY A 271 -5.86 22.96 -13.14
CA GLY A 271 -4.47 22.90 -12.69
C GLY A 271 -4.24 23.31 -11.24
N ASP A 272 -5.29 23.39 -10.43
CA ASP A 272 -5.20 23.69 -9.01
C ASP A 272 -4.44 22.60 -8.26
N ALA A 273 -3.23 22.94 -7.82
CA ALA A 273 -2.35 22.02 -7.11
C ALA A 273 -2.93 21.61 -5.74
N GLU A 274 -3.69 22.49 -5.07
CA GLU A 274 -4.35 22.23 -3.80
C GLU A 274 -5.51 21.24 -4.01
N PHE A 275 -6.33 21.49 -5.03
CA PHE A 275 -7.43 20.58 -5.36
C PHE A 275 -6.92 19.18 -5.76
N SER A 276 -5.84 19.12 -6.54
CA SER A 276 -5.20 17.87 -6.91
C SER A 276 -4.73 17.08 -5.68
N GLU A 277 -4.19 17.77 -4.67
CA GLU A 277 -3.81 17.14 -3.39
C GLU A 277 -5.04 16.61 -2.65
N MET A 278 -6.09 17.44 -2.49
CA MET A 278 -7.34 17.04 -1.84
C MET A 278 -7.97 15.82 -2.50
N PHE A 279 -8.02 15.80 -3.83
CA PHE A 279 -8.58 14.68 -4.59
C PHE A 279 -7.82 13.38 -4.34
N VAL A 280 -6.50 13.41 -4.44
CA VAL A 280 -5.64 12.24 -4.19
C VAL A 280 -5.78 11.72 -2.76
N GLN A 281 -5.86 12.61 -1.78
CA GLN A 281 -6.05 12.22 -0.39
C GLN A 281 -7.43 11.57 -0.18
N GLU A 282 -8.48 12.10 -0.83
CA GLU A 282 -9.81 11.50 -0.74
C GLU A 282 -9.88 10.12 -1.43
N VAL A 283 -9.23 9.93 -2.56
CA VAL A 283 -9.10 8.61 -3.18
C VAL A 283 -8.46 7.61 -2.19
N ARG A 284 -7.40 8.00 -1.52
CA ARG A 284 -6.69 7.16 -0.53
C ARG A 284 -7.51 6.89 0.73
N ARG A 285 -8.40 7.79 1.11
CA ARG A 285 -9.29 7.64 2.27
C ARG A 285 -10.47 6.73 1.93
N TYR A 286 -11.14 7.04 0.81
CA TYR A 286 -12.44 6.49 0.44
C TYR A 286 -12.35 5.07 -0.11
N TYR A 287 -11.37 4.82 -1.00
CA TYR A 287 -11.25 3.50 -1.62
C TYR A 287 -10.42 2.54 -0.77
N PRO A 288 -10.90 1.31 -0.58
CA PRO A 288 -10.26 0.34 0.30
C PRO A 288 -8.98 -0.24 -0.31
N PHE A 289 -7.91 -0.32 0.48
CA PHE A 289 -6.66 -0.97 0.07
C PHE A 289 -6.15 -1.94 1.13
N THR A 290 -5.71 -1.46 2.30
CA THR A 290 -5.28 -2.30 3.42
C THR A 290 -6.34 -2.25 4.51
N PRO A 291 -6.98 -3.39 4.87
CA PRO A 291 -8.05 -3.38 5.86
C PRO A 291 -7.54 -3.11 7.28
N PHE A 292 -6.45 -3.76 7.68
CA PHE A 292 -5.88 -3.66 9.02
C PHE A 292 -4.38 -3.99 9.03
N LEU A 293 -3.70 -3.61 10.11
CA LEU A 293 -2.30 -3.98 10.39
C LEU A 293 -2.20 -4.75 11.71
N GLY A 294 -1.18 -5.60 11.83
CA GLY A 294 -0.92 -6.40 13.01
C GLY A 294 0.31 -5.95 13.80
N ALA A 295 0.22 -6.06 15.13
CA ALA A 295 1.33 -5.92 16.07
C ALA A 295 1.21 -6.94 17.19
N MET A 296 2.27 -7.16 17.95
CA MET A 296 2.30 -8.05 19.10
C MET A 296 2.56 -7.26 20.38
N VAL A 297 1.82 -7.56 21.43
CA VAL A 297 2.01 -6.97 22.75
C VAL A 297 3.37 -7.40 23.36
N ARG A 298 4.20 -6.44 23.77
CA ARG A 298 5.56 -6.69 24.34
C ARG A 298 5.54 -7.16 25.78
N TYR A 299 4.65 -6.59 26.61
CA TYR A 299 4.47 -6.91 28.03
C TYR A 299 3.00 -6.66 28.43
N ASP A 300 2.60 -7.19 29.55
CA ASP A 300 1.25 -6.99 30.08
C ASP A 300 1.03 -5.51 30.42
N PHE A 301 -0.08 -4.92 29.95
CA PHE A 301 -0.46 -3.56 30.28
C PHE A 301 -1.99 -3.39 30.27
N GLU A 302 -2.45 -2.32 30.87
CA GLU A 302 -3.84 -1.90 30.83
C GLU A 302 -4.01 -0.64 29.98
N TRP A 303 -5.10 -0.59 29.21
CA TRP A 303 -5.52 0.60 28.48
C TRP A 303 -7.05 0.67 28.42
N ASN A 304 -7.59 1.82 28.80
CA ASN A 304 -9.04 2.06 28.92
C ASN A 304 -9.79 0.99 29.73
N GLY A 305 -9.15 0.45 30.79
CA GLY A 305 -9.70 -0.61 31.65
C GLY A 305 -9.64 -2.02 31.03
N PHE A 306 -9.07 -2.19 29.86
CA PHE A 306 -8.84 -3.49 29.23
C PHE A 306 -7.41 -3.98 29.43
N HIS A 307 -7.28 -5.25 29.77
CA HIS A 307 -5.98 -5.90 29.97
C HIS A 307 -5.44 -6.51 28.66
N PHE A 308 -4.21 -6.10 28.27
CA PHE A 308 -3.47 -6.63 27.13
C PHE A 308 -2.34 -7.53 27.59
N LYS A 309 -2.40 -8.82 27.23
CA LYS A 309 -1.41 -9.81 27.63
C LYS A 309 -0.22 -9.85 26.65
N LYS A 310 0.99 -9.97 27.17
CA LYS A 310 2.21 -10.21 26.39
C LYS A 310 2.01 -11.34 25.37
N GLY A 311 2.50 -11.12 24.15
CA GLY A 311 2.43 -12.10 23.06
C GLY A 311 1.07 -12.17 22.34
N THR A 312 0.07 -11.39 22.79
CA THR A 312 -1.20 -11.28 22.06
C THR A 312 -1.00 -10.49 20.77
N THR A 313 -1.50 -11.01 19.66
CA THR A 313 -1.57 -10.25 18.40
C THR A 313 -2.72 -9.28 18.45
N VAL A 314 -2.45 -8.02 18.09
CA VAL A 314 -3.42 -6.95 18.00
C VAL A 314 -3.55 -6.52 16.55
N LEU A 315 -4.79 -6.35 16.08
CA LEU A 315 -5.12 -5.83 14.75
C LEU A 315 -5.71 -4.42 14.91
N ILE A 316 -5.12 -3.45 14.21
CA ILE A 316 -5.68 -2.10 14.10
C ILE A 316 -6.42 -1.92 12.79
N ASP A 317 -7.69 -1.51 12.86
CA ASP A 317 -8.55 -1.27 11.72
C ASP A 317 -8.16 0.03 11.01
N LEU A 318 -7.61 -0.06 9.79
CA LEU A 318 -7.28 1.12 8.99
C LEU A 318 -8.47 1.59 8.16
N HIS A 319 -9.24 0.64 7.61
CA HIS A 319 -10.41 0.96 6.80
C HIS A 319 -11.49 1.65 7.62
N GLY A 320 -11.85 1.07 8.77
CA GLY A 320 -12.85 1.66 9.65
C GLY A 320 -12.43 3.02 10.22
N VAL A 321 -11.13 3.23 10.51
CA VAL A 321 -10.64 4.57 10.95
C VAL A 321 -10.80 5.61 9.85
N ASN A 322 -10.49 5.28 8.60
CA ASN A 322 -10.69 6.18 7.45
C ASN A 322 -12.18 6.42 7.11
N HIS A 323 -13.09 5.62 7.66
CA HIS A 323 -14.54 5.77 7.50
C HIS A 323 -15.28 6.04 8.82
N ASN A 324 -14.56 6.36 9.89
CA ASN A 324 -15.17 6.61 11.20
C ASN A 324 -15.94 7.94 11.20
N PRO A 325 -17.27 7.96 11.49
CA PRO A 325 -18.08 9.17 11.50
C PRO A 325 -17.67 10.18 12.61
N GLU A 326 -16.97 9.72 13.66
CA GLU A 326 -16.38 10.63 14.66
C GLU A 326 -15.21 11.47 14.12
N LEU A 327 -14.57 11.01 13.02
CA LEU A 327 -13.39 11.63 12.40
C LEU A 327 -13.71 12.29 11.05
N TRP A 328 -14.71 11.78 10.35
CA TRP A 328 -15.05 12.12 8.98
C TRP A 328 -16.55 12.37 8.86
N GLU A 329 -16.94 13.58 8.60
CA GLU A 329 -18.33 13.92 8.28
C GLU A 329 -18.75 13.20 7.00
N THR A 330 -19.95 12.56 6.99
CA THR A 330 -20.42 11.73 5.86
C THR A 330 -19.33 10.84 5.26
N PRO A 331 -18.79 9.86 6.03
CA PRO A 331 -17.57 9.14 5.66
C PRO A 331 -17.70 8.30 4.38
N TYR A 332 -18.91 7.95 3.98
CA TYR A 332 -19.23 7.17 2.78
C TYR A 332 -19.58 8.04 1.56
N GLU A 333 -19.39 9.35 1.64
CA GLU A 333 -19.42 10.26 0.51
C GLU A 333 -18.00 10.57 0.03
N PHE A 334 -17.78 10.52 -1.29
CA PHE A 334 -16.54 10.95 -1.91
C PHE A 334 -16.53 12.47 -2.02
N ARG A 335 -15.76 13.15 -1.18
CA ARG A 335 -15.72 14.61 -1.07
C ARG A 335 -14.29 15.12 -0.84
N PRO A 336 -13.53 15.44 -1.89
CA PRO A 336 -12.16 15.95 -1.78
C PRO A 336 -12.03 17.21 -0.89
N GLU A 337 -13.02 18.09 -0.92
CA GLU A 337 -13.03 19.34 -0.18
C GLU A 337 -12.91 19.17 1.34
N ARG A 338 -13.15 17.94 1.87
CA ARG A 338 -12.91 17.65 3.31
C ARG A 338 -11.45 17.78 3.73
N PHE A 339 -10.53 17.77 2.77
CA PHE A 339 -9.10 17.96 3.03
C PHE A 339 -8.66 19.44 2.98
N LYS A 340 -9.54 20.35 2.55
CA LYS A 340 -9.27 21.78 2.59
C LYS A 340 -9.05 22.22 4.05
N ASP A 341 -7.98 22.95 4.30
CA ASP A 341 -7.63 23.47 5.63
C ASP A 341 -7.52 22.39 6.74
N ARG A 342 -7.52 21.09 6.37
CA ARG A 342 -7.42 20.01 7.34
C ARG A 342 -6.04 20.01 8.00
N LYS A 343 -6.01 20.17 9.31
CA LYS A 343 -4.78 20.01 10.09
C LYS A 343 -4.31 18.55 10.03
N LYS A 344 -3.04 18.35 9.70
CA LYS A 344 -2.43 17.01 9.69
C LYS A 344 -2.41 16.45 11.11
N ASP A 345 -2.99 15.26 11.27
CA ASP A 345 -2.87 14.45 12.48
C ASP A 345 -2.26 13.11 12.09
N LEU A 346 -1.45 12.55 12.97
CA LEU A 346 -0.69 11.32 12.68
C LEU A 346 -1.53 10.05 12.83
N PHE A 347 -2.77 10.15 13.38
CA PHE A 347 -3.53 9.00 13.84
C PHE A 347 -4.99 8.95 13.35
N ASP A 348 -5.45 9.97 12.62
CA ASP A 348 -6.84 10.07 12.16
C ASP A 348 -7.02 9.83 10.65
N PHE A 349 -5.92 9.91 9.87
CA PHE A 349 -5.87 9.59 8.46
C PHE A 349 -4.73 8.58 8.22
N VAL A 350 -5.10 7.31 8.02
CA VAL A 350 -4.17 6.19 8.11
C VAL A 350 -4.20 5.21 6.91
N PRO A 351 -4.33 5.69 5.66
CA PRO A 351 -4.42 4.79 4.50
C PRO A 351 -3.18 3.91 4.32
N GLN A 352 -2.03 4.36 4.79
CA GLN A 352 -0.74 3.66 4.75
C GLN A 352 -0.10 3.55 6.16
N GLY A 353 -0.96 3.49 7.19
CA GLY A 353 -0.58 3.43 8.59
C GLY A 353 -0.57 4.80 9.28
N GLY A 354 -0.36 4.81 10.59
CA GLY A 354 -0.33 5.98 11.45
C GLY A 354 1.03 6.19 12.12
N GLY A 355 1.12 7.24 12.93
CA GLY A 355 2.34 7.60 13.66
C GLY A 355 3.34 8.40 12.82
N ASP A 356 4.50 8.66 13.40
CA ASP A 356 5.58 9.39 12.74
C ASP A 356 6.24 8.53 11.65
N PRO A 357 6.25 8.99 10.38
CA PRO A 357 6.88 8.25 9.29
C PRO A 357 8.41 8.13 9.43
N LYS A 358 9.06 8.98 10.23
CA LYS A 358 10.52 8.97 10.41
C LYS A 358 10.97 7.95 11.46
N THR A 359 10.22 7.80 12.54
CA THR A 359 10.61 6.99 13.69
C THR A 359 9.75 5.74 13.89
N GLY A 360 8.52 5.76 13.39
CA GLY A 360 7.55 4.67 13.56
C GLY A 360 7.46 3.72 12.35
N HIS A 361 6.44 2.86 12.40
CA HIS A 361 6.15 1.87 11.34
C HIS A 361 5.21 2.41 10.23
N ARG A 362 4.88 3.70 10.21
CA ARG A 362 4.17 4.31 9.08
C ARG A 362 4.98 4.20 7.79
N CYS A 363 4.30 4.04 6.66
CA CYS A 363 4.95 3.90 5.35
C CYS A 363 5.89 5.09 5.05
N PRO A 364 7.18 4.88 4.73
CA PRO A 364 8.09 5.96 4.36
C PRO A 364 7.83 6.51 2.96
N GLY A 365 7.17 5.74 2.08
CA GLY A 365 6.88 6.09 0.69
C GLY A 365 5.51 6.74 0.47
N GLU A 366 4.87 7.27 1.50
CA GLU A 366 3.54 7.86 1.37
C GLU A 366 3.53 9.08 0.44
N GLU A 367 4.54 9.94 0.53
CA GLU A 367 4.69 11.08 -0.37
C GLU A 367 4.95 10.65 -1.81
N ALA A 368 5.76 9.60 -2.02
CA ALA A 368 5.96 9.00 -3.35
C ALA A 368 4.64 8.53 -3.96
N THR A 369 3.78 7.87 -3.16
CA THR A 369 2.44 7.46 -3.58
C THR A 369 1.61 8.66 -4.08
N VAL A 370 1.57 9.74 -3.30
CA VAL A 370 0.83 10.95 -3.66
C VAL A 370 1.35 11.58 -4.95
N LYS A 371 2.68 11.71 -5.09
CA LYS A 371 3.30 12.27 -6.31
C LYS A 371 3.03 11.42 -7.56
N ILE A 372 3.13 10.09 -7.46
CA ILE A 372 2.80 9.18 -8.57
C ILE A 372 1.31 9.33 -8.96
N MET A 373 0.40 9.34 -7.98
CA MET A 373 -1.03 9.51 -8.24
C MET A 373 -1.33 10.85 -8.91
N LYS A 374 -0.76 11.95 -8.41
CA LYS A 374 -0.95 13.30 -8.99
C LYS A 374 -0.46 13.35 -10.43
N ALA A 375 0.73 12.83 -10.73
CA ALA A 375 1.27 12.81 -12.09
C ALA A 375 0.40 11.96 -13.03
N SER A 376 -0.03 10.78 -12.58
CA SER A 376 -0.85 9.86 -13.36
C SER A 376 -2.25 10.42 -13.65
N LEU A 377 -2.92 10.98 -12.63
CA LEU A 377 -4.25 11.57 -12.79
C LEU A 377 -4.19 12.85 -13.61
N HIS A 378 -3.15 13.67 -13.46
CA HIS A 378 -2.92 14.82 -14.34
C HIS A 378 -2.83 14.39 -15.80
N PHE A 379 -2.07 13.33 -16.10
CA PHE A 379 -1.96 12.79 -17.46
C PHE A 379 -3.34 12.33 -17.99
N LEU A 380 -4.07 11.52 -17.22
CA LEU A 380 -5.40 11.01 -17.61
C LEU A 380 -6.43 12.11 -17.86
N VAL A 381 -6.30 13.24 -17.18
CA VAL A 381 -7.27 14.36 -17.28
C VAL A 381 -6.88 15.36 -18.36
N ASN A 382 -5.60 15.68 -18.51
CA ASN A 382 -5.11 16.82 -19.31
C ASN A 382 -4.42 16.40 -20.63
N GLU A 383 -3.87 15.19 -20.71
CA GLU A 383 -3.10 14.74 -21.88
C GLU A 383 -3.77 13.57 -22.62
N LEU A 384 -4.85 13.00 -22.05
CA LEU A 384 -5.53 11.85 -22.65
C LEU A 384 -7.03 12.12 -22.87
N LYS A 385 -7.51 11.80 -24.05
CA LYS A 385 -8.95 11.69 -24.34
C LYS A 385 -9.31 10.22 -24.47
N TYR A 386 -10.37 9.79 -23.81
CA TYR A 386 -10.87 8.43 -23.86
C TYR A 386 -12.34 8.36 -23.48
N ASP A 387 -12.99 7.30 -23.87
CA ASP A 387 -14.35 6.95 -23.48
C ASP A 387 -14.34 5.79 -22.48
N VAL A 388 -15.31 5.77 -21.58
CA VAL A 388 -15.55 4.67 -20.63
C VAL A 388 -16.78 3.91 -21.10
N PRO A 389 -16.64 2.66 -21.62
CA PRO A 389 -17.77 1.91 -22.15
C PRO A 389 -18.77 1.56 -21.05
N SER A 390 -20.07 1.73 -21.35
CA SER A 390 -21.16 1.49 -20.38
C SER A 390 -21.42 0.00 -20.08
N ASN A 391 -20.87 -0.90 -20.89
CA ASN A 391 -21.09 -2.35 -20.80
C ASN A 391 -20.04 -3.08 -19.94
N GLN A 392 -19.28 -2.34 -19.09
CA GLN A 392 -18.33 -2.93 -18.16
C GLN A 392 -18.85 -2.95 -16.71
N ASP A 393 -18.36 -3.88 -15.90
CA ASP A 393 -18.70 -3.96 -14.48
C ASP A 393 -17.68 -3.15 -13.64
N LEU A 394 -18.09 -1.93 -13.26
CA LEU A 394 -17.29 -1.03 -12.41
C LEU A 394 -17.54 -1.26 -10.90
N SER A 395 -18.38 -2.21 -10.51
CA SER A 395 -18.64 -2.49 -9.10
C SER A 395 -17.37 -2.96 -8.38
N VAL A 396 -17.24 -2.53 -7.13
CA VAL A 396 -16.12 -2.86 -6.25
C VAL A 396 -16.59 -3.88 -5.22
N ASP A 397 -15.92 -5.02 -5.15
CA ASP A 397 -16.23 -6.07 -4.18
C ASP A 397 -15.55 -5.75 -2.83
N PRO A 398 -16.29 -5.42 -1.76
CA PRO A 398 -15.73 -5.10 -0.45
C PRO A 398 -15.18 -6.33 0.30
N ILE A 399 -15.46 -7.53 -0.18
CA ILE A 399 -14.96 -8.78 0.42
C ILE A 399 -13.55 -9.09 -0.07
N ARG A 400 -13.27 -8.78 -1.34
CA ARG A 400 -11.98 -9.08 -1.96
C ARG A 400 -10.87 -8.15 -1.45
N ILE A 401 -9.82 -8.70 -0.85
CA ILE A 401 -8.65 -7.96 -0.35
C ILE A 401 -7.39 -8.35 -1.13
N PRO A 402 -6.66 -7.38 -1.73
CA PRO A 402 -7.11 -6.04 -2.05
C PRO A 402 -8.15 -6.05 -3.17
N THR A 403 -9.03 -5.05 -3.17
CA THR A 403 -10.11 -4.94 -4.16
C THR A 403 -9.75 -4.03 -5.32
N LEU A 404 -10.57 -4.10 -6.37
CA LEU A 404 -10.55 -3.28 -7.59
C LEU A 404 -11.96 -3.26 -8.20
N PRO A 405 -12.26 -2.31 -9.10
CA PRO A 405 -13.39 -2.46 -10.01
C PRO A 405 -13.28 -3.80 -10.77
N LYS A 406 -14.36 -4.55 -10.91
CA LYS A 406 -14.32 -5.91 -11.48
C LYS A 406 -13.78 -5.94 -12.91
N SER A 407 -14.10 -4.93 -13.73
CA SER A 407 -13.56 -4.77 -15.09
C SER A 407 -12.11 -4.27 -15.12
N LYS A 408 -11.50 -3.91 -13.99
CA LYS A 408 -10.20 -3.23 -13.90
C LYS A 408 -10.15 -1.88 -14.63
N PHE A 409 -11.29 -1.28 -14.89
CA PHE A 409 -11.51 -0.02 -15.58
C PHE A 409 -11.01 -0.03 -17.02
N VAL A 410 -11.90 -0.42 -17.94
CA VAL A 410 -11.61 -0.41 -19.38
C VAL A 410 -11.88 0.98 -19.96
N ILE A 411 -11.00 1.44 -20.84
CA ILE A 411 -11.17 2.66 -21.65
C ILE A 411 -11.08 2.33 -23.15
N GLN A 412 -11.73 3.15 -23.97
CA GLN A 412 -11.81 2.99 -25.43
C GLN A 412 -11.57 4.35 -26.13
N ASN A 413 -11.42 4.31 -27.45
CA ASN A 413 -11.27 5.50 -28.30
C ASN A 413 -10.16 6.44 -27.78
N VAL A 414 -9.04 5.85 -27.37
CA VAL A 414 -7.94 6.58 -26.75
C VAL A 414 -7.21 7.43 -27.78
N SER A 415 -7.02 8.71 -27.46
CA SER A 415 -6.19 9.64 -28.24
C SER A 415 -5.44 10.59 -27.30
N ILE A 416 -4.22 10.97 -27.70
CA ILE A 416 -3.40 11.94 -26.97
C ILE A 416 -3.88 13.33 -27.34
N LEU A 417 -4.06 14.20 -26.35
CA LEU A 417 -4.36 15.63 -26.57
C LEU A 417 -3.04 16.36 -26.87
N GLU A 418 -3.06 17.22 -27.90
CA GLU A 418 -1.93 18.06 -28.28
C GLU A 418 -1.69 19.21 -27.29
#